data_0e6d6c7216892066e8779f5ae9055049
#
_entry.id   0e6d6c7216892066e8779f5ae9055049
#
_cell.length_a   1.000
_cell.length_b   1.000
_cell.length_c   1.000
_cell.angle_alpha   90.00
_cell.angle_beta   90.00
_cell.angle_gamma   90.00
#
_symmetry.space_group_name_H-M   'P 1'
#
loop_
_entity.id
_entity.type
_entity.pdbx_description
1 polymer ?
#
loop_
_entity_poly.entity_id
_entity_poly.type
_entity_poly.pdbx_seq_one_letter_code
_entity_poly.pdbx_strand_id
1 'polypeptide(L)' 'MDTDKLVALKANVKRMEYISLADIKMFFSVSDTEAQELLDKLIQCGLVQPYPMDGIHFKVNR' A
#
# COMPACT_ATOMS: atom_id res chain seq x y z
N MET A 1 8.28 -13.96 6.31
CA MET A 1 8.71 -13.10 5.23
C MET A 1 7.78 -11.93 5.07
N ASP A 2 6.74 -12.09 4.34
CA ASP A 2 5.95 -10.92 3.98
C ASP A 2 5.04 -10.44 5.07
N THR A 3 4.83 -11.27 6.10
CA THR A 3 4.01 -10.88 7.23
C THR A 3 4.60 -9.66 7.95
N ASP A 4 5.91 -9.66 8.16
CA ASP A 4 6.57 -8.54 8.84
C ASP A 4 6.50 -7.28 7.98
N LYS A 5 6.71 -7.41 6.67
CA LYS A 5 6.59 -6.28 5.76
C LYS A 5 5.17 -5.75 5.73
N LEU A 6 4.19 -6.64 5.72
CA LEU A 6 2.80 -6.25 5.71
C LEU A 6 2.40 -5.51 6.99
N VAL A 7 2.85 -5.98 8.15
CA VAL A 7 2.59 -5.31 9.42
C VAL A 7 3.18 -3.91 9.42
N ALA A 8 4.44 -3.79 8.99
CA ALA A 8 5.11 -2.50 8.91
C ALA A 8 4.40 -1.57 7.93
N LEU A 9 3.98 -2.10 6.79
CA LEU A 9 3.27 -1.32 5.79
C LEU A 9 1.95 -0.80 6.33
N LYS A 10 1.18 -1.66 7.00
CA LYS A 10 -0.10 -1.24 7.60
C LYS A 10 0.10 -0.12 8.60
N ALA A 11 1.13 -0.22 9.43
CA ALA A 11 1.42 0.81 10.42
C ALA A 11 1.73 2.15 9.76
N ASN A 12 2.51 2.13 8.67
CA ASN A 12 2.84 3.34 7.93
C ASN A 12 1.63 3.92 7.20
N VAL A 13 0.84 3.05 6.57
CA VAL A 13 -0.33 3.48 5.80
C VAL A 13 -1.33 4.22 6.67
N LYS A 14 -1.50 3.78 7.92
CA LYS A 14 -2.45 4.42 8.83
C LYS A 14 -2.12 5.89 9.11
N ARG A 15 -0.88 6.30 8.86
CA ARG A 15 -0.44 7.68 9.04
C ARG A 15 -0.53 8.50 7.77
N MET A 16 -0.89 7.88 6.66
CA MET A 16 -0.92 8.53 5.35
C MET A 16 -2.36 8.77 4.93
N GLU A 17 -2.57 9.73 4.04
CA GLU A 17 -3.87 9.92 3.42
C GLU A 17 -3.98 9.16 2.11
N TYR A 18 -2.87 9.06 1.40
CA TYR A 18 -2.79 8.39 0.10
C TYR A 18 -1.55 7.56 0.04
N ILE A 19 -1.58 6.48 -0.74
CA ILE A 19 -0.42 5.64 -0.98
C ILE A 19 -0.43 5.21 -2.45
N SER A 20 0.76 5.05 -3.02
CA SER A 20 0.90 4.56 -4.39
C SER A 20 1.83 3.35 -4.40
N LEU A 21 1.86 2.64 -5.54
CA LEU A 21 2.78 1.53 -5.72
C LEU A 21 4.23 1.97 -5.54
N ALA A 22 4.57 3.15 -6.04
CA ALA A 22 5.91 3.69 -5.91
C ALA A 22 6.31 3.89 -4.45
N ASP A 23 5.37 4.30 -3.61
CA ASP A 23 5.64 4.47 -2.18
C ASP A 23 6.04 3.16 -1.54
N ILE A 24 5.33 2.08 -1.87
CA ILE A 24 5.63 0.75 -1.32
C ILE A 24 7.00 0.29 -1.77
N LYS A 25 7.32 0.50 -3.03
CA LYS A 25 8.63 0.14 -3.57
C LYS A 25 9.75 0.89 -2.85
N MET A 26 9.54 2.16 -2.55
CA MET A 26 10.53 2.96 -1.85
C MET A 26 10.72 2.50 -0.40
N PHE A 27 9.62 2.21 0.29
CA PHE A 27 9.70 1.84 1.70
C PHE A 27 10.48 0.55 1.92
N PHE A 28 10.35 -0.41 1.01
CA PHE A 28 10.90 -1.75 1.25
C PHE A 28 11.93 -2.18 0.21
N SER A 29 12.22 -1.34 -0.76
CA SER A 29 13.13 -1.68 -1.86
C SER A 29 12.75 -3.01 -2.51
N VAL A 30 11.48 -3.20 -2.77
CA VAL A 30 10.95 -4.43 -3.36
C VAL A 30 10.67 -4.26 -4.84
N SER A 31 10.47 -5.39 -5.53
CA SER A 31 10.11 -5.38 -6.95
C SER A 31 8.68 -4.90 -7.16
N ASP A 32 8.35 -4.60 -8.41
CA ASP A 32 6.97 -4.22 -8.76
C ASP A 32 5.98 -5.31 -8.38
N THR A 33 6.33 -6.57 -8.64
CA THR A 33 5.45 -7.70 -8.34
C THR A 33 5.17 -7.79 -6.86
N GLU A 34 6.21 -7.70 -6.04
CA GLU A 34 6.03 -7.78 -4.58
C GLU A 34 5.27 -6.59 -4.04
N ALA A 35 5.57 -5.39 -4.57
CA ALA A 35 4.84 -4.19 -4.17
C ALA A 35 3.36 -4.30 -4.51
N GLN A 36 3.04 -4.86 -5.69
CA GLN A 36 1.66 -5.05 -6.09
C GLN A 36 0.95 -6.04 -5.19
N GLU A 37 1.63 -7.11 -4.79
CA GLU A 37 1.05 -8.08 -3.86
C GLU A 37 0.73 -7.44 -2.51
N LEU A 38 1.63 -6.61 -2.00
CA LEU A 38 1.40 -5.90 -0.75
C LEU A 38 0.22 -4.95 -0.87
N LEU A 39 0.15 -4.22 -1.98
CA LEU A 39 -0.95 -3.30 -2.22
C LEU A 39 -2.28 -4.04 -2.31
N ASP A 40 -2.30 -5.18 -3.00
CA ASP A 40 -3.51 -6.01 -3.10
C ASP A 40 -4.00 -6.44 -1.73
N LYS A 41 -3.08 -6.78 -0.83
CA LYS A 41 -3.46 -7.17 0.53
C LYS A 41 -4.06 -6.01 1.30
N LEU A 42 -3.55 -4.79 1.09
CA LEU A 42 -4.15 -3.60 1.71
C LEU A 42 -5.57 -3.37 1.21
N ILE A 43 -5.81 -3.59 -0.08
CA ILE A 43 -7.14 -3.47 -0.66
C ILE A 43 -8.08 -4.52 -0.07
N GLN A 44 -7.62 -5.76 0.01
CA GLN A 44 -8.41 -6.86 0.55
C GLN A 44 -8.78 -6.64 2.00
N CYS A 45 -7.89 -6.01 2.77
CA CYS A 45 -8.15 -5.70 4.18
C CYS A 45 -9.09 -4.49 4.36
N GLY A 46 -9.36 -3.77 3.28
CA GLY A 46 -10.19 -2.57 3.35
C GLY A 46 -9.46 -1.35 3.90
N LEU A 47 -8.12 -1.39 3.98
CA LEU A 47 -7.34 -0.26 4.47
C LEU A 47 -7.21 0.85 3.43
N VAL A 48 -7.25 0.52 2.16
CA VAL A 48 -7.15 1.49 1.08
C VAL A 48 -8.17 1.18 0.00
N GLN A 49 -8.49 2.19 -0.80
CA GLN A 49 -9.37 2.04 -1.94
C GLN A 49 -8.82 2.84 -3.11
N PRO A 50 -9.11 2.45 -4.36
CA PRO A 50 -8.64 3.20 -5.51
C PRO A 50 -9.11 4.65 -5.45
N TYR A 51 -8.19 5.57 -5.77
CA TYR A 51 -8.52 6.99 -5.87
C TYR A 51 -8.75 7.32 -7.35
N PRO A 52 -9.99 7.60 -7.75
CA PRO A 52 -10.30 7.72 -9.18
C PRO A 52 -9.77 9.00 -9.84
N MET A 53 -9.36 9.97 -9.04
CA MET A 53 -8.96 11.26 -9.61
C MET A 53 -7.71 11.20 -10.46
N ASP A 54 -6.74 10.37 -10.10
CA ASP A 54 -5.52 10.23 -10.90
C ASP A 54 -5.23 8.80 -11.35
N GLY A 55 -5.93 7.82 -10.81
CA GLY A 55 -5.74 6.42 -11.17
C GLY A 55 -4.42 5.81 -10.71
N ILE A 56 -3.64 6.54 -9.93
CA ILE A 56 -2.32 6.12 -9.48
C ILE A 56 -2.32 5.88 -7.98
N HIS A 57 -2.93 6.79 -7.23
CA HIS A 57 -2.94 6.73 -5.78
C HIS A 57 -4.11 5.92 -5.27
N PHE A 58 -3.96 5.44 -4.05
CA PHE A 58 -5.02 4.76 -3.31
C PHE A 58 -5.27 5.57 -2.06
N LYS A 59 -6.54 5.82 -1.77
CA LYS A 59 -6.90 6.60 -0.59
C LYS A 59 -6.96 5.68 0.61
N VAL A 60 -6.34 6.13 1.71
CA VAL A 60 -6.36 5.37 2.97
C VAL A 60 -7.71 5.55 3.63
N ASN A 61 -8.35 4.45 3.97
CA ASN A 61 -9.63 4.45 4.67
C ASN A 61 -9.39 4.69 6.16
N ARG A 62 -10.18 5.58 6.72
CA ARG A 62 -10.08 5.91 8.14
C ARG A 62 -11.43 5.81 8.80
#